data_5d3857ca73457803f8e1f71ccbe7edb1
#
_entry.id   5d3857ca73457803f8e1f71ccbe7edb1
#
_cell.length_a   1.000
_cell.length_b   1.000
_cell.length_c   1.000
_cell.angle_alpha   90.00
_cell.angle_beta   90.00
_cell.angle_gamma   90.00
#
_symmetry.space_group_name_H-M   'P 1'
#
loop_
_entity.id
_entity.type
_entity.pdbx_description
1 polymer ?
#
loop_
_entity_poly.entity_id
_entity_poly.type
_entity_poly.pdbx_seq_one_letter_code
_entity_poly.pdbx_strand_id
1 'polypeptide(L)'
;MKQVYKVLVPTDFSSVSATALNHAIDIAKIMDGEIIVLHVIDKDDKPTEANKKLQPLVDGVIEQHNIPTVGKVVHGNIFEDINKVADYEGAKLIVMGTHGRRGIQHLIGSYAMKI
;
A
#
# COMPACT_ATOMS: atom_id res chain seq x y z
N MET A 1 14.52 8.03 20.13
CA MET A 1 14.06 6.89 19.32
C MET A 1 13.78 7.33 17.89
N LYS A 2 14.35 6.63 16.94
CA LYS A 2 14.20 6.99 15.51
C LYS A 2 12.85 6.49 14.98
N GLN A 3 12.08 7.38 14.37
CA GLN A 3 10.85 6.97 13.71
C GLN A 3 11.15 6.31 12.38
N VAL A 4 10.49 5.20 12.12
CA VAL A 4 10.61 4.51 10.85
C VAL A 4 9.70 5.20 9.83
N TYR A 5 10.24 5.42 8.62
CA TYR A 5 9.46 6.00 7.53
C TYR A 5 8.66 4.90 6.85
N LYS A 6 7.36 4.88 7.10
CA LYS A 6 6.47 3.86 6.54
C LYS A 6 5.71 4.39 5.35
N VAL A 7 5.70 3.61 4.28
CA VAL A 7 5.01 3.95 3.03
C VAL A 7 3.86 2.95 2.85
N LEU A 8 2.66 3.45 2.68
CA LEU A 8 1.47 2.62 2.48
C LEU A 8 1.15 2.55 0.99
N VAL A 9 0.99 1.34 0.47
CA VAL A 9 0.74 1.12 -0.95
C VAL A 9 -0.51 0.25 -1.10
N PRO A 10 -1.64 0.82 -1.51
CA PRO A 10 -2.81 0.01 -1.83
C PRO A 10 -2.56 -0.80 -3.11
N THR A 11 -3.07 -2.01 -3.14
CA THR A 11 -2.96 -2.86 -4.32
C THR A 11 -4.30 -3.54 -4.63
N ASP A 12 -4.62 -3.61 -5.91
CA ASP A 12 -5.69 -4.43 -6.45
C ASP A 12 -5.11 -5.51 -7.38
N PHE A 13 -3.81 -5.73 -7.29
CA PHE A 13 -3.05 -6.69 -8.09
C PHE A 13 -3.01 -6.34 -9.59
N SER A 14 -3.37 -5.13 -9.95
CA SER A 14 -3.28 -4.66 -11.33
C SER A 14 -1.87 -4.17 -11.66
N SER A 15 -1.60 -3.95 -12.95
CA SER A 15 -0.33 -3.38 -13.38
C SER A 15 -0.13 -1.96 -12.86
N VAL A 16 -1.23 -1.23 -12.70
CA VAL A 16 -1.16 0.14 -12.16
C VAL A 16 -0.69 0.12 -10.71
N SER A 17 -1.23 -0.78 -9.89
CA SER A 17 -0.79 -0.90 -8.51
C SER A 17 0.63 -1.45 -8.41
N ALA A 18 1.05 -2.31 -9.33
CA ALA A 18 2.42 -2.80 -9.37
C ALA A 18 3.40 -1.66 -9.64
N THR A 19 3.06 -0.76 -10.55
CA THR A 19 3.88 0.42 -10.82
C THR A 19 3.99 1.30 -9.58
N ALA A 20 2.88 1.53 -8.88
CA ALA A 20 2.89 2.29 -7.64
C ALA A 20 3.80 1.64 -6.60
N LEU A 21 3.77 0.33 -6.48
CA LEU A 21 4.64 -0.39 -5.56
C LEU A 21 6.11 -0.18 -5.91
N ASN A 22 6.46 -0.21 -7.20
CA ASN A 22 7.83 0.04 -7.61
C ASN A 22 8.30 1.42 -7.22
N HIS A 23 7.45 2.44 -7.36
CA HIS A 23 7.78 3.79 -6.90
C HIS A 23 7.96 3.83 -5.38
N ALA A 24 7.10 3.13 -4.66
CA ALA A 24 7.21 3.07 -3.19
C ALA A 24 8.51 2.41 -2.75
N ILE A 25 8.94 1.37 -3.48
CA ILE A 25 10.21 0.70 -3.20
C ILE A 25 11.37 1.67 -3.33
N ASP A 26 11.39 2.47 -4.41
CA ASP A 26 12.44 3.46 -4.60
C ASP A 26 12.45 4.50 -3.46
N ILE A 27 11.27 4.96 -3.07
CA ILE A 27 11.16 5.92 -1.96
C ILE A 27 11.65 5.29 -0.65
N ALA A 28 11.23 4.06 -0.37
CA ALA A 28 11.63 3.37 0.85
C ALA A 28 13.15 3.17 0.91
N LYS A 29 13.79 2.90 -0.22
CA LYS A 29 15.25 2.78 -0.28
C LYS A 29 15.93 4.09 0.10
N ILE A 30 15.43 5.19 -0.44
CA ILE A 30 15.99 6.52 -0.16
C ILE A 30 15.80 6.88 1.31
N MET A 31 14.64 6.57 1.85
CA MET A 31 14.27 6.97 3.21
C MET A 31 14.67 5.96 4.28
N ASP A 32 15.26 4.85 3.88
CA ASP A 32 15.56 3.71 4.78
C ASP A 32 14.28 3.29 5.52
N GLY A 33 13.20 3.12 4.76
CA GLY A 33 11.87 2.95 5.30
C GLY A 33 11.32 1.54 5.17
N GLU A 34 10.04 1.42 5.48
CA GLU A 34 9.29 0.16 5.41
C GLU A 34 8.06 0.34 4.54
N ILE A 35 7.54 -0.76 4.02
CA ILE A 35 6.37 -0.72 3.16
C ILE A 35 5.22 -1.52 3.79
N ILE A 36 4.02 -0.97 3.70
CA ILE A 36 2.78 -1.66 4.04
C ILE A 36 1.98 -1.79 2.76
N VAL A 37 1.76 -3.02 2.31
CA VAL A 37 0.93 -3.27 1.13
C VAL A 37 -0.49 -3.57 1.60
N LEU A 38 -1.43 -2.73 1.22
CA LEU A 38 -2.80 -2.82 1.68
C LEU A 38 -3.71 -3.32 0.57
N HIS A 39 -4.50 -4.34 0.87
CA HIS A 39 -5.55 -4.81 -0.02
C HIS A 39 -6.89 -4.71 0.68
N VAL A 40 -7.82 -3.97 0.07
CA VAL A 40 -9.16 -3.77 0.64
C VAL A 40 -10.12 -4.69 -0.11
N ILE A 41 -10.87 -5.48 0.65
CA ILE A 41 -11.82 -6.44 0.11
C ILE A 41 -13.23 -6.11 0.55
N ASP A 42 -14.19 -6.60 -0.22
CA ASP A 42 -15.60 -6.46 0.11
C ASP A 42 -15.99 -7.39 1.27
N LYS A 43 -17.10 -7.08 1.89
CA LYS A 43 -17.56 -7.83 3.07
C LYS A 43 -17.77 -9.33 2.82
N ASP A 44 -18.06 -9.71 1.57
CA ASP A 44 -18.30 -11.11 1.23
C ASP A 44 -17.03 -11.85 0.82
N ASP A 45 -15.93 -11.14 0.65
CA ASP A 45 -14.66 -11.74 0.28
C ASP A 45 -13.98 -12.36 1.50
N LYS A 46 -13.17 -13.37 1.24
CA LYS A 46 -12.46 -14.08 2.31
C LYS A 46 -11.03 -13.58 2.44
N PRO A 47 -10.63 -13.13 3.64
CA PRO A 47 -9.25 -12.67 3.84
C PRO A 47 -8.19 -13.71 3.48
N THR A 48 -8.48 -15.01 3.67
CA THR A 48 -7.53 -16.07 3.34
C THR A 48 -7.20 -16.09 1.85
N GLU A 49 -8.20 -15.90 0.98
CA GLU A 49 -7.97 -15.86 -0.46
C GLU A 49 -7.16 -14.62 -0.85
N ALA A 50 -7.46 -13.49 -0.24
CA ALA A 50 -6.71 -12.26 -0.49
C ALA A 50 -5.26 -12.40 -0.05
N ASN A 51 -5.02 -13.02 1.11
CA ASN A 51 -3.67 -13.23 1.63
C ASN A 51 -2.85 -14.16 0.76
N LYS A 52 -3.47 -15.14 0.09
CA LYS A 52 -2.76 -16.02 -0.83
C LYS A 52 -2.15 -15.26 -2.00
N LYS A 53 -2.80 -14.18 -2.42
CA LYS A 53 -2.26 -13.31 -3.49
C LYS A 53 -1.29 -12.28 -2.95
N LEU A 54 -1.57 -11.77 -1.76
CA LEU A 54 -0.79 -10.68 -1.18
C LEU A 54 0.57 -11.15 -0.67
N GLN A 55 0.63 -12.32 -0.04
CA GLN A 55 1.85 -12.79 0.60
C GLN A 55 3.02 -12.95 -0.38
N PRO A 56 2.83 -13.55 -1.58
CA PRO A 56 3.93 -13.64 -2.54
C PRO A 56 4.45 -12.27 -2.97
N LEU A 57 3.56 -11.28 -3.07
CA LEU A 57 3.95 -9.92 -3.44
C LEU A 57 4.84 -9.32 -2.35
N VAL A 58 4.44 -9.47 -1.09
CA VAL A 58 5.20 -8.97 0.06
C VAL A 58 6.56 -9.67 0.15
N ASP A 59 6.56 -10.99 0.02
CA ASP A 59 7.79 -11.78 0.09
C ASP A 59 8.76 -11.38 -1.02
N GLY A 60 8.22 -11.10 -2.21
CA GLY A 60 9.04 -10.67 -3.34
C GLY A 60 9.75 -9.36 -3.07
N VAL A 61 9.09 -8.40 -2.44
CA VAL A 61 9.72 -7.12 -2.09
C VAL A 61 10.85 -7.34 -1.09
N ILE A 62 10.59 -8.15 -0.07
CA ILE A 62 11.61 -8.43 0.96
C ILE A 62 12.83 -9.11 0.34
N GLU A 63 12.60 -10.13 -0.48
CA GLU A 63 13.68 -10.92 -1.06
C GLU A 63 14.50 -10.14 -2.08
N GLN A 64 13.84 -9.35 -2.92
CA GLN A 64 14.52 -8.64 -4.01
C GLN A 64 15.14 -7.33 -3.57
N HIS A 65 14.55 -6.66 -2.60
CA HIS A 65 14.93 -5.29 -2.25
C HIS A 65 15.42 -5.14 -0.81
N ASN A 66 15.27 -6.17 -0.01
CA ASN A 66 15.68 -6.16 1.41
C ASN A 66 15.02 -5.00 2.18
N ILE A 67 13.76 -4.74 1.89
CA ILE A 67 12.97 -3.71 2.56
C ILE A 67 11.95 -4.40 3.46
N PRO A 68 11.89 -4.07 4.75
CA PRO A 68 10.85 -4.62 5.62
C PRO A 68 9.47 -4.29 5.06
N THR A 69 8.66 -5.29 4.83
CA THR A 69 7.37 -5.14 4.15
C THR A 69 6.35 -6.04 4.83
N VAL A 70 5.17 -5.51 5.06
CA VAL A 70 4.05 -6.28 5.59
C VAL A 70 2.85 -6.12 4.69
N GLY A 71 1.99 -7.13 4.67
CA GLY A 71 0.73 -7.08 3.95
C GLY A 71 -0.42 -6.94 4.91
N LYS A 72 -1.43 -6.16 4.53
CA LYS A 72 -2.66 -6.02 5.29
C LYS A 72 -3.86 -6.20 4.39
N VAL A 73 -4.82 -6.99 4.87
CA VAL A 73 -6.11 -7.16 4.20
C VAL A 73 -7.17 -6.59 5.14
N VAL A 74 -7.97 -5.66 4.66
CA VAL A 74 -9.06 -5.09 5.43
C VAL A 74 -10.35 -5.13 4.62
N HIS A 75 -11.48 -5.25 5.32
CA HIS A 75 -12.79 -5.11 4.70
C HIS A 75 -13.18 -3.65 4.69
N GLY A 76 -13.78 -3.20 3.59
CA GLY A 76 -14.30 -1.84 3.57
C GLY A 76 -14.22 -1.20 2.21
N ASN A 77 -13.97 0.09 2.23
CA ASN A 77 -13.88 0.93 1.03
C ASN A 77 -12.52 1.61 1.02
N ILE A 78 -11.80 1.45 -0.11
CA ILE A 78 -10.45 2.01 -0.22
C ILE A 78 -10.42 3.52 0.01
N PHE A 79 -11.42 4.23 -0.51
CA PHE A 79 -11.43 5.69 -0.43
C PHE A 79 -11.76 6.19 0.97
N GLU A 80 -12.52 5.42 1.74
CA GLU A 80 -12.89 5.80 3.10
C GLU A 80 -11.87 5.34 4.13
N ASP A 81 -11.27 4.18 3.89
CA ASP A 81 -10.48 3.51 4.92
C ASP A 81 -8.98 3.71 4.79
N ILE A 82 -8.49 4.12 3.61
CA ILE A 82 -7.05 4.22 3.41
C ILE A 82 -6.38 5.20 4.36
N ASN A 83 -6.99 6.36 4.59
CA ASN A 83 -6.42 7.34 5.52
C ASN A 83 -6.44 6.84 6.96
N LYS A 84 -7.49 6.09 7.33
CA LYS A 84 -7.57 5.50 8.66
C LYS A 84 -6.44 4.48 8.87
N VAL A 85 -6.19 3.65 7.86
CA VAL A 85 -5.11 2.67 7.95
C VAL A 85 -3.77 3.38 8.01
N ALA A 86 -3.57 4.41 7.20
CA ALA A 86 -2.33 5.16 7.20
C ALA A 86 -2.07 5.77 8.59
N ASP A 87 -3.08 6.37 9.19
CA ASP A 87 -2.95 6.96 10.52
C ASP A 87 -2.67 5.90 11.58
N TYR A 88 -3.39 4.79 11.53
CA TYR A 88 -3.23 3.70 12.49
C TYR A 88 -1.82 3.11 12.42
N GLU A 89 -1.31 2.91 11.20
CA GLU A 89 0.02 2.31 11.00
C GLU A 89 1.16 3.31 11.14
N GLY A 90 0.87 4.59 11.22
CA GLY A 90 1.91 5.60 11.27
C GLY A 90 2.59 5.83 9.94
N ALA A 91 1.87 5.62 8.84
CA ALA A 91 2.44 5.81 7.51
C ALA A 91 2.66 7.30 7.24
N LYS A 92 3.80 7.62 6.65
CA LYS A 92 4.16 8.98 6.29
C LYS A 92 3.71 9.35 4.89
N LEU A 93 3.50 8.34 4.03
CA LEU A 93 3.20 8.56 2.62
C LEU A 93 2.29 7.44 2.14
N ILE A 94 1.35 7.79 1.28
CA ILE A 94 0.53 6.82 0.55
C ILE A 94 0.89 6.96 -0.92
N VAL A 95 1.35 5.86 -1.54
CA VAL A 95 1.67 5.82 -2.95
C VAL A 95 0.67 4.89 -3.62
N MET A 96 -0.12 5.40 -4.54
CA MET A 96 -1.09 4.57 -5.23
C MET A 96 -1.17 4.91 -6.70
N GLY A 97 -1.45 3.89 -7.50
CA GLY A 97 -1.68 4.06 -8.91
C GLY A 97 -3.08 4.59 -9.19
N THR A 98 -3.23 5.27 -10.31
CA THR A 98 -4.52 5.77 -10.73
C THR A 98 -4.79 5.35 -12.18
N HIS A 99 -6.07 5.12 -12.47
CA HIS A 99 -6.52 4.89 -13.84
C HIS A 99 -7.05 6.21 -14.43
N GLY A 100 -6.35 7.30 -14.19
CA GLY A 100 -6.77 8.61 -14.66
C GLY A 100 -7.86 9.18 -13.77
N ARG A 101 -9.03 9.39 -14.31
CA ARG A 101 -10.06 10.22 -13.69
C ARG A 101 -10.80 9.65 -12.49
N ARG A 102 -10.60 8.39 -12.11
CA ARG A 102 -11.45 7.79 -11.08
C ARG A 102 -10.87 7.73 -9.69
N GLY A 103 -9.69 7.22 -9.57
CA GLY A 103 -9.22 6.78 -8.27
C GLY A 103 -8.93 7.90 -7.29
N ILE A 104 -8.08 8.80 -7.73
CA ILE A 104 -7.46 9.74 -6.78
C ILE A 104 -8.35 10.92 -6.39
N GLN A 105 -9.43 11.15 -7.13
CA GLN A 105 -10.32 12.26 -6.82
C GLN A 105 -10.87 12.22 -5.40
N HIS A 106 -10.97 11.02 -4.86
CA HIS A 106 -11.52 10.81 -3.54
C HIS A 106 -10.46 10.69 -2.45
N LEU A 107 -9.20 10.72 -2.84
CA LEU A 107 -8.10 10.66 -1.88
C LEU A 107 -7.57 12.06 -1.64
N ILE A 108 -8.10 12.66 -0.60
CA ILE A 108 -7.69 13.98 -0.19
C ILE A 108 -6.88 13.81 1.08
N GLY A 109 -5.65 14.24 1.06
CA GLY A 109 -4.83 14.15 2.24
C GLY A 109 -3.40 14.46 1.93
N SER A 110 -2.68 14.85 2.96
CA SER A 110 -1.27 15.22 2.87
C SER A 110 -0.36 14.03 2.58
N TYR A 111 -0.88 12.82 2.73
CA TYR A 111 -0.07 11.61 2.55
C TYR A 111 -0.02 11.11 1.11
N ALA A 112 -0.97 11.53 0.27
CA ALA A 112 -1.14 10.88 -1.03
C ALA A 112 -0.18 11.39 -2.08
N MET A 113 0.46 10.45 -2.79
CA MET A 113 1.24 10.73 -3.97
C MET A 113 0.60 9.99 -5.15
N LYS A 114 0.29 10.73 -6.20
CA LYS A 114 -0.32 10.17 -7.41
C LYS A 114 0.76 9.66 -8.36
N ILE A 115 0.57 8.47 -8.82
CA ILE A 115 1.44 7.86 -9.82
C ILE A 115 0.66 7.68 -11.12
#